data_50859dc24f14f382c3d469ee972f73e2
#
_entry.id   50859dc24f14f382c3d469ee972f73e2
#
_cell.length_a   1.000
_cell.length_b   1.000
_cell.length_c   1.000
_cell.angle_alpha   90.00
_cell.angle_beta   90.00
_cell.angle_gamma   90.00
#
_symmetry.space_group_name_H-M   'P 1'
#
loop_
_entity.id
_entity.type
_entity.pdbx_description
1 polymer ?
#
loop_
_entity_poly.entity_id
_entity_poly.type
_entity_poly.pdbx_seq_one_letter_code
_entity_poly.pdbx_strand_id
1 'polypeptide(L)'
;MDLFVYEVLEKASKARKKEQKIKILKDNESWALKDILRGTYDSKVQWLLPKGAPPYTPNKPESPPSNLLRRNVDFKYFVRSKEAAAMPAYKREAIFIGLIEAIHPEDAKVVISMINKRKINGVTRNVVEETFPGLLIG
;
A
#
# COMPACT_ATOMS: atom_id res chain seq x y z
N MET A 1 17.66 -6.80 8.37
CA MET A 1 17.33 -5.93 7.23
C MET A 1 15.87 -6.09 6.90
N ASP A 2 15.14 -4.97 6.87
CA ASP A 2 13.70 -5.03 6.61
C ASP A 2 13.41 -5.29 5.15
N LEU A 3 12.42 -6.15 4.90
CA LEU A 3 11.95 -6.41 3.55
C LEU A 3 11.13 -5.21 3.05
N PHE A 4 11.15 -4.98 1.73
CA PHE A 4 10.20 -4.07 1.11
C PHE A 4 8.78 -4.64 1.25
N VAL A 5 7.78 -3.78 1.25
CA VAL A 5 6.38 -4.22 1.39
C VAL A 5 6.01 -5.23 0.31
N TYR A 6 6.41 -4.98 -0.95
CA TYR A 6 6.10 -5.93 -2.03
C TYR A 6 6.70 -7.31 -1.78
N GLU A 7 7.90 -7.37 -1.15
CA GLU A 7 8.54 -8.64 -0.84
C GLU A 7 7.77 -9.42 0.21
N VAL A 8 7.25 -8.73 1.23
CA VAL A 8 6.42 -9.36 2.27
C VAL A 8 5.16 -9.94 1.66
N LEU A 9 4.48 -9.17 0.82
CA LEU A 9 3.25 -9.61 0.16
C LEU A 9 3.51 -10.78 -0.78
N GLU A 10 4.62 -10.75 -1.50
CA GLU A 10 5.00 -11.83 -2.41
C GLU A 10 5.27 -13.12 -1.66
N LYS A 11 6.01 -13.06 -0.55
CA LYS A 11 6.26 -14.22 0.30
C LYS A 11 4.96 -14.80 0.86
N ALA A 12 4.07 -13.94 1.35
CA ALA A 12 2.79 -14.38 1.87
C ALA A 12 1.94 -15.02 0.78
N SER A 13 1.95 -14.48 -0.44
CA SER A 13 1.17 -15.02 -1.54
C SER A 13 1.64 -16.40 -1.97
N LYS A 14 2.93 -16.68 -1.83
CA LYS A 14 3.52 -17.99 -2.20
C LYS A 14 3.38 -19.05 -1.11
N ALA A 15 3.09 -18.66 0.11
CA ALA A 15 2.87 -19.62 1.19
C ALA A 15 1.60 -20.43 0.92
N ARG A 16 1.67 -21.73 1.18
CA ARG A 16 0.54 -22.63 0.87
C ARG A 16 -0.52 -22.65 1.95
N LYS A 17 -0.10 -22.54 3.22
CA LYS A 17 -1.01 -22.63 4.34
C LYS A 17 -1.33 -21.26 4.92
N LYS A 18 -2.55 -21.09 5.38
CA LYS A 18 -3.01 -19.84 5.98
C LYS A 18 -2.14 -19.43 7.17
N GLU A 19 -1.78 -20.37 8.03
CA GLU A 19 -0.94 -20.10 9.19
C GLU A 19 0.42 -19.54 8.79
N GLN A 20 0.97 -20.03 7.68
CA GLN A 20 2.24 -19.53 7.16
C GLN A 20 2.11 -18.10 6.65
N LYS A 21 1.01 -17.77 5.97
CA LYS A 21 0.73 -16.41 5.51
C LYS A 21 0.64 -15.44 6.68
N ILE A 22 -0.09 -15.82 7.70
CA ILE A 22 -0.28 -15.02 8.91
C ILE A 22 1.08 -14.78 9.59
N LYS A 23 1.89 -15.81 9.72
CA LYS A 23 3.21 -15.69 10.34
C LYS A 23 4.11 -14.73 9.57
N ILE A 24 4.15 -14.84 8.24
CA ILE A 24 4.96 -13.95 7.40
C ILE A 24 4.54 -12.50 7.59
N LEU A 25 3.24 -12.23 7.57
CA LEU A 25 2.73 -10.88 7.75
C LEU A 25 3.04 -10.33 9.15
N LYS A 26 2.88 -11.14 10.18
CA LYS A 26 3.18 -10.73 11.56
C LYS A 26 4.67 -10.49 11.78
N ASP A 27 5.51 -11.37 11.25
CA ASP A 27 6.97 -11.25 11.41
C ASP A 27 7.51 -10.00 10.72
N ASN A 28 6.77 -9.45 9.76
CA ASN A 28 7.16 -8.27 9.00
C ASN A 28 6.17 -7.12 9.21
N GLU A 29 5.55 -7.08 10.37
CA GLU A 29 4.56 -6.05 10.71
C GLU A 29 5.19 -4.65 10.64
N SER A 30 4.48 -3.73 9.98
CA SER A 30 4.87 -2.33 9.90
C SER A 30 3.62 -1.50 9.64
N TRP A 31 3.69 -0.21 9.94
CA TRP A 31 2.58 0.69 9.63
C TRP A 31 2.32 0.74 8.13
N ALA A 32 3.40 0.70 7.30
CA ALA A 32 3.27 0.71 5.85
C ALA A 32 2.50 -0.53 5.36
N LEU A 33 2.85 -1.71 5.85
CA LEU A 33 2.14 -2.94 5.51
C LEU A 33 0.67 -2.86 5.91
N LYS A 34 0.39 -2.41 7.12
CA LYS A 34 -0.98 -2.26 7.61
C LYS A 34 -1.77 -1.25 6.79
N ASP A 35 -1.15 -0.13 6.40
CA ASP A 35 -1.80 0.89 5.58
C ASP A 35 -2.15 0.35 4.20
N ILE A 36 -1.28 -0.45 3.59
CA ILE A 36 -1.55 -1.08 2.30
C ILE A 36 -2.73 -2.06 2.42
N LEU A 37 -2.73 -2.90 3.44
CA LEU A 37 -3.79 -3.89 3.65
C LEU A 37 -5.12 -3.19 3.92
N ARG A 38 -5.12 -2.18 4.77
CA ARG A 38 -6.33 -1.42 5.08
C ARG A 38 -6.82 -0.63 3.88
N GLY A 39 -5.91 0.03 3.16
CA GLY A 39 -6.26 0.80 1.98
C GLY A 39 -6.84 -0.05 0.86
N THR A 40 -6.46 -1.32 0.80
CA THR A 40 -6.96 -2.26 -0.20
C THR A 40 -8.32 -2.83 0.18
N TYR A 41 -8.50 -3.25 1.43
CA TYR A 41 -9.65 -4.05 1.83
C TYR A 41 -10.71 -3.34 2.66
N ASP A 42 -10.39 -2.21 3.29
CA ASP A 42 -11.35 -1.48 4.12
C ASP A 42 -12.22 -0.58 3.25
N SER A 43 -13.53 -0.85 3.21
CA SER A 43 -14.46 -0.05 2.41
C SER A 43 -14.62 1.38 2.91
N LYS A 44 -14.26 1.66 4.15
CA LYS A 44 -14.29 3.02 4.70
C LYS A 44 -13.13 3.87 4.26
N VAL A 45 -12.07 3.26 3.75
CA VAL A 45 -10.95 3.98 3.15
C VAL A 45 -11.28 4.26 1.69
N GLN A 46 -11.51 5.53 1.36
CA GLN A 46 -11.83 5.96 0.00
C GLN A 46 -10.70 6.82 -0.53
N TRP A 47 -10.21 6.48 -1.71
CA TRP A 47 -9.08 7.17 -2.33
C TRP A 47 -9.57 8.31 -3.21
N LEU A 48 -8.99 9.51 -3.01
CA LEU A 48 -9.33 10.72 -3.77
C LEU A 48 -8.45 10.87 -5.01
N LEU A 49 -8.02 9.78 -5.59
CA LEU A 49 -7.16 9.76 -6.78
C LEU A 49 -7.92 9.17 -7.96
N PRO A 50 -7.60 9.60 -9.20
CA PRO A 50 -8.18 8.98 -10.38
C PRO A 50 -7.90 7.49 -10.42
N LYS A 51 -8.82 6.72 -10.98
CA LYS A 51 -8.63 5.28 -11.16
C LYS A 51 -7.53 5.00 -12.18
N GLY A 52 -6.91 3.84 -12.06
CA GLY A 52 -5.83 3.42 -12.93
C GLY A 52 -4.48 3.87 -12.43
N ALA A 53 -3.50 3.88 -13.32
CA ALA A 53 -2.15 4.36 -13.02
C ALA A 53 -1.92 5.68 -13.75
N PRO A 54 -1.40 6.71 -13.03
CA PRO A 54 -1.02 7.94 -13.72
C PRO A 54 0.25 7.70 -14.54
N PRO A 55 0.54 8.55 -15.54
CA PRO A 55 1.84 8.49 -16.18
C PRO A 55 2.91 8.87 -15.15
N TYR A 56 3.90 7.99 -14.98
CA TYR A 56 5.01 8.23 -14.05
C TYR A 56 6.26 7.49 -14.53
N THR A 57 7.42 7.95 -14.06
CA THR A 57 8.71 7.32 -14.36
C THR A 57 9.15 6.50 -13.15
N PRO A 58 9.18 5.15 -13.26
CA PRO A 58 9.61 4.32 -12.14
C PRO A 58 11.03 4.66 -11.69
N ASN A 59 11.30 4.47 -10.39
CA ASN A 59 12.63 4.70 -9.84
C ASN A 59 13.66 3.85 -10.60
N LYS A 60 14.80 4.45 -10.91
CA LYS A 60 15.84 3.76 -11.69
C LYS A 60 16.72 2.90 -10.79
N PRO A 61 17.26 1.77 -11.32
CA PRO A 61 18.12 0.92 -10.52
C PRO A 61 19.33 1.61 -9.90
N GLU A 62 19.87 2.66 -10.56
CA GLU A 62 21.02 3.41 -10.07
C GLU A 62 20.67 4.39 -8.95
N SER A 63 19.41 4.68 -8.74
CA SER A 63 18.96 5.61 -7.70
C SER A 63 18.44 4.80 -6.49
N PRO A 64 18.99 5.01 -5.28
CA PRO A 64 18.44 4.33 -4.10
C PRO A 64 16.99 4.76 -3.90
N PRO A 65 16.04 3.81 -3.83
CA PRO A 65 14.64 4.18 -3.62
C PRO A 65 14.39 4.62 -2.19
N SER A 66 13.43 5.53 -2.03
CA SER A 66 12.88 5.83 -0.72
C SER A 66 12.14 4.60 -0.21
N ASN A 67 12.12 4.40 1.11
CA ASN A 67 11.46 3.25 1.69
C ASN A 67 9.99 3.57 1.97
N LEU A 68 9.09 2.75 1.42
CA LEU A 68 7.66 2.88 1.67
C LEU A 68 7.35 2.79 3.17
N LEU A 69 8.17 2.07 3.94
CA LEU A 69 8.03 1.99 5.40
C LEU A 69 8.05 3.36 6.08
N ARG A 70 8.63 4.37 5.43
CA ARG A 70 8.66 5.75 5.92
C ARG A 70 7.71 6.66 5.16
N ARG A 71 7.54 6.39 3.87
CA ARG A 71 6.76 7.26 2.99
C ARG A 71 5.25 7.01 3.07
N ASN A 72 4.82 5.96 3.77
CA ASN A 72 3.40 5.68 3.96
C ASN A 72 2.65 6.84 4.65
N VAL A 73 3.36 7.70 5.36
CA VAL A 73 2.75 8.87 6.01
C VAL A 73 2.08 9.81 5.01
N ASP A 74 2.50 9.79 3.76
CA ASP A 74 1.90 10.63 2.71
C ASP A 74 0.50 10.15 2.30
N PHE A 75 0.11 8.93 2.65
CA PHE A 75 -1.20 8.37 2.29
C PHE A 75 -2.36 9.23 2.82
N LYS A 76 -2.16 9.96 3.92
CA LYS A 76 -3.18 10.83 4.48
C LYS A 76 -3.68 11.90 3.51
N TYR A 77 -2.85 12.29 2.54
CA TYR A 77 -3.24 13.30 1.54
C TYR A 77 -4.15 12.72 0.47
N PHE A 78 -4.22 11.39 0.36
CA PHE A 78 -4.94 10.70 -0.71
C PHE A 78 -6.24 10.08 -0.23
N VAL A 79 -6.42 9.91 1.07
CA VAL A 79 -7.63 9.33 1.66
C VAL A 79 -8.68 10.41 1.86
N ARG A 80 -9.92 10.10 1.52
CA ARG A 80 -11.02 11.03 1.68
C ARG A 80 -11.16 11.48 3.14
N SER A 81 -10.95 12.76 3.37
CA SER A 81 -11.07 13.40 4.67
C SER A 81 -11.35 14.89 4.44
N LYS A 82 -11.74 15.59 5.49
CA LYS A 82 -12.00 17.01 5.41
C LYS A 82 -10.74 17.78 4.97
N GLU A 83 -9.60 17.46 5.57
CA GLU A 83 -8.34 18.13 5.25
C GLU A 83 -7.85 17.80 3.85
N ALA A 84 -7.92 16.53 3.47
CA ALA A 84 -7.49 16.10 2.13
C ALA A 84 -8.39 16.67 1.04
N ALA A 85 -9.70 16.75 1.30
CA ALA A 85 -10.65 17.32 0.34
C ALA A 85 -10.42 18.82 0.10
N ALA A 86 -9.82 19.53 1.05
CA ALA A 86 -9.49 20.94 0.90
C ALA A 86 -8.27 21.18 -0.01
N MET A 87 -7.48 20.14 -0.25
CA MET A 87 -6.31 20.25 -1.13
C MET A 87 -6.75 20.19 -2.61
N PRO A 88 -6.21 21.08 -3.47
CA PRO A 88 -6.50 21.01 -4.90
C PRO A 88 -6.09 19.65 -5.48
N ALA A 89 -6.91 19.12 -6.40
CA ALA A 89 -6.68 17.81 -6.99
C ALA A 89 -5.29 17.69 -7.64
N TYR A 90 -4.87 18.73 -8.39
CA TYR A 90 -3.59 18.72 -9.08
C TYR A 90 -2.42 18.57 -8.10
N LYS A 91 -2.53 19.19 -6.92
CA LYS A 91 -1.48 19.12 -5.90
C LYS A 91 -1.43 17.73 -5.29
N ARG A 92 -2.59 17.14 -5.00
CA ARG A 92 -2.70 15.78 -4.48
C ARG A 92 -2.09 14.78 -5.46
N GLU A 93 -2.44 14.92 -6.74
CA GLU A 93 -1.91 14.04 -7.78
C GLU A 93 -0.41 14.18 -7.95
N ALA A 94 0.12 15.40 -7.86
CA ALA A 94 1.57 15.63 -7.93
C ALA A 94 2.30 14.97 -6.75
N ILE A 95 1.75 15.03 -5.55
CA ILE A 95 2.33 14.37 -4.37
C ILE A 95 2.32 12.85 -4.57
N PHE A 96 1.23 12.32 -5.11
CA PHE A 96 1.13 10.88 -5.37
C PHE A 96 2.15 10.41 -6.40
N ILE A 97 2.28 11.13 -7.51
CA ILE A 97 3.28 10.80 -8.54
C ILE A 97 4.68 10.87 -7.95
N GLY A 98 4.99 11.90 -7.17
CA GLY A 98 6.28 12.01 -6.48
C GLY A 98 6.57 10.81 -5.59
N LEU A 99 5.56 10.31 -4.88
CA LEU A 99 5.70 9.14 -4.02
C LEU A 99 6.04 7.89 -4.84
N ILE A 100 5.23 7.59 -5.87
CA ILE A 100 5.43 6.35 -6.64
C ILE A 100 6.70 6.38 -7.49
N GLU A 101 7.22 7.56 -7.80
CA GLU A 101 8.51 7.69 -8.48
C GLU A 101 9.71 7.56 -7.53
N ALA A 102 9.50 7.82 -6.24
CA ALA A 102 10.57 7.80 -5.24
C ALA A 102 10.80 6.44 -4.60
N ILE A 103 9.78 5.60 -4.51
CA ILE A 103 9.86 4.29 -3.86
C ILE A 103 10.30 3.21 -4.86
N HIS A 104 10.58 2.00 -4.34
CA HIS A 104 10.94 0.87 -5.20
C HIS A 104 9.84 0.65 -6.26
N PRO A 105 10.21 0.38 -7.54
CA PRO A 105 9.21 0.20 -8.60
C PRO A 105 8.14 -0.85 -8.29
N GLU A 106 8.49 -1.93 -7.62
CA GLU A 106 7.51 -2.95 -7.26
C GLU A 106 6.58 -2.49 -6.12
N ASP A 107 7.11 -1.69 -5.18
CA ASP A 107 6.27 -1.07 -4.15
C ASP A 107 5.31 -0.06 -4.79
N ALA A 108 5.75 0.67 -5.81
CA ALA A 108 4.89 1.60 -6.55
C ALA A 108 3.70 0.87 -7.16
N LYS A 109 3.91 -0.32 -7.72
CA LYS A 109 2.83 -1.15 -8.27
C LYS A 109 1.85 -1.57 -7.18
N VAL A 110 2.35 -1.88 -5.98
CA VAL A 110 1.50 -2.23 -4.84
C VAL A 110 0.62 -1.04 -4.45
N VAL A 111 1.19 0.16 -4.39
CA VAL A 111 0.44 1.39 -4.05
C VAL A 111 -0.65 1.66 -5.09
N ILE A 112 -0.31 1.55 -6.38
CA ILE A 112 -1.28 1.75 -7.46
C ILE A 112 -2.42 0.73 -7.38
N SER A 113 -2.11 -0.53 -7.10
CA SER A 113 -3.13 -1.56 -6.91
C SER A 113 -4.04 -1.25 -5.72
N MET A 114 -3.46 -0.74 -4.64
CA MET A 114 -4.19 -0.35 -3.43
C MET A 114 -5.23 0.74 -3.70
N ILE A 115 -4.84 1.81 -4.40
CA ILE A 115 -5.79 2.90 -4.68
C ILE A 115 -6.91 2.47 -5.62
N ASN A 116 -6.69 1.41 -6.39
CA ASN A 116 -7.70 0.82 -7.27
C ASN A 116 -8.47 -0.31 -6.58
N LYS A 117 -8.24 -0.55 -5.31
CA LYS A 117 -8.91 -1.58 -4.51
C LYS A 117 -8.80 -2.97 -5.11
N ARG A 118 -7.69 -3.28 -5.76
CA ARG A 118 -7.45 -4.59 -6.35
C ARG A 118 -7.00 -5.57 -5.27
N LYS A 119 -7.60 -6.75 -5.28
CA LYS A 119 -7.25 -7.81 -4.32
C LYS A 119 -5.79 -8.20 -4.46
N ILE A 120 -5.14 -8.41 -3.31
CA ILE A 120 -3.76 -8.89 -3.27
C ILE A 120 -3.78 -10.40 -3.49
N ASN A 121 -3.07 -10.86 -4.51
CA ASN A 121 -3.01 -12.28 -4.82
C ASN A 121 -2.46 -13.07 -3.62
N GLY A 122 -3.20 -14.09 -3.20
CA GLY A 122 -2.76 -14.96 -2.10
C GLY A 122 -2.88 -14.37 -0.70
N VAL A 123 -3.31 -13.10 -0.57
CA VAL A 123 -3.55 -12.46 0.73
C VAL A 123 -4.97 -11.93 0.74
N THR A 124 -5.89 -12.75 1.21
CA THR A 124 -7.32 -12.42 1.21
C THR A 124 -7.68 -11.52 2.38
N ARG A 125 -8.87 -10.91 2.30
CA ARG A 125 -9.44 -10.14 3.42
C ARG A 125 -9.47 -10.97 4.70
N ASN A 126 -9.86 -12.23 4.61
CA ASN A 126 -9.93 -13.12 5.76
C ASN A 126 -8.56 -13.30 6.43
N VAL A 127 -7.50 -13.47 5.63
CA VAL A 127 -6.13 -13.57 6.15
C VAL A 127 -5.75 -12.27 6.88
N VAL A 128 -6.09 -11.12 6.30
CA VAL A 128 -5.80 -9.82 6.92
C VAL A 128 -6.54 -9.68 8.26
N GLU A 129 -7.81 -10.04 8.30
CA GLU A 129 -8.62 -9.94 9.52
C GLU A 129 -8.09 -10.84 10.64
N GLU A 130 -7.60 -12.02 10.29
CA GLU A 130 -7.02 -12.92 11.27
C GLU A 130 -5.63 -12.49 11.72
N THR A 131 -4.85 -11.90 10.81
CA THR A 131 -3.50 -11.44 11.13
C THR A 131 -3.53 -10.23 12.05
N PHE A 132 -4.35 -9.24 11.69
CA PHE A 132 -4.46 -7.97 12.41
C PHE A 132 -5.92 -7.71 12.78
N PRO A 133 -6.44 -8.37 13.82
CA PRO A 133 -7.83 -8.13 14.24
C PRO A 133 -8.08 -6.66 14.56
N GLY A 134 -9.18 -6.12 14.04
CA GLY A 134 -9.54 -4.73 14.25
C GLY A 134 -8.91 -3.73 13.29
N LEU A 135 -8.00 -4.18 12.41
CA LEU A 135 -7.40 -3.30 11.40
C LEU A 135 -8.44 -2.80 10.41
N LEU A 136 -9.29 -3.71 9.93
CA LEU A 136 -10.36 -3.38 8.97
C LEU A 136 -11.64 -3.10 9.74
N ILE A 137 -12.25 -1.94 9.50
CA ILE A 137 -13.48 -1.51 10.16
C ILE A 137 -14.65 -1.33 9.18
N GLY A 138 -14.40 -1.53 7.90
CA GLY A 138 -15.42 -1.45 6.87
C GLY A 138 -15.43 -2.57 5.87
#